data_ac31661a9d231d6158a833fa37405f05
#
_entry.id   ac31661a9d231d6158a833fa37405f05
#
_cell.length_a   1.000
_cell.length_b   1.000
_cell.length_c   1.000
_cell.angle_alpha   90.00
_cell.angle_beta   90.00
_cell.angle_gamma   90.00
#
_symmetry.space_group_name_H-M   'P 1'
#
loop_
_entity.id
_entity.type
_entity.pdbx_description
1 polymer ?
#
loop_
_entity_poly.entity_id
_entity_poly.type
_entity_poly.pdbx_seq_one_letter_code
_entity_poly.pdbx_strand_id
1 'polypeptide(L)'
;PAPKLGNSDEVMIGETVVAIGNPFGLNHTVTTGVLSAVNRSIRGDGREYHGFLQTDASINPGNSGGPLLNLDGEVIGINTAILGNAQGIGFAIPINRARRIVDDLIRHGEVVPAWLGIWLQELTPKLREALDVGPAAGVLISSVYEGSPAAVADVRRGDVLEMVDGTPIRT
;
A
#
# COMPACT_ATOMS: atom_id res chain seq x y z
N PRO A 1 1.67 -26.58 9.75
CA PRO A 1 0.55 -25.87 9.12
C PRO A 1 0.98 -24.44 8.80
N ALA A 2 0.60 -23.94 7.63
CA ALA A 2 0.81 -22.54 7.26
C ALA A 2 -0.27 -21.67 7.93
N PRO A 3 0.04 -20.43 8.39
CA PRO A 3 -0.97 -19.52 8.90
C PRO A 3 -1.93 -19.11 7.77
N LYS A 4 -3.14 -18.77 8.14
CA LYS A 4 -4.08 -18.17 7.18
C LYS A 4 -3.62 -16.75 6.82
N LEU A 5 -3.92 -16.35 5.59
CA LEU A 5 -3.77 -14.95 5.18
C LEU A 5 -5.07 -14.21 5.48
N GLY A 6 -4.98 -13.17 6.30
CA GLY A 6 -6.08 -12.27 6.63
C GLY A 6 -6.45 -11.30 5.52
N ASN A 7 -7.16 -10.23 5.86
CA ASN A 7 -7.53 -9.15 4.95
C ASN A 7 -6.95 -7.82 5.45
N SER A 8 -5.92 -7.32 4.78
CA SER A 8 -5.27 -6.06 5.18
C SER A 8 -6.06 -4.79 4.83
N ASP A 9 -7.16 -4.90 4.09
CA ASP A 9 -8.01 -3.75 3.77
C ASP A 9 -9.09 -3.50 4.85
N GLU A 10 -9.28 -4.46 5.77
CA GLU A 10 -10.25 -4.40 6.88
C GLU A 10 -9.60 -4.10 8.24
N VAL A 11 -8.27 -3.99 8.29
CA VAL A 11 -7.55 -3.72 9.56
C VAL A 11 -7.85 -2.32 10.09
N MET A 12 -7.92 -2.21 11.41
CA MET A 12 -8.25 -0.96 12.09
C MET A 12 -7.04 -0.41 12.88
N ILE A 13 -6.88 0.91 12.85
CA ILE A 13 -5.90 1.60 13.71
C ILE A 13 -6.26 1.34 15.17
N GLY A 14 -5.26 0.99 15.99
CA GLY A 14 -5.43 0.58 17.39
C GLY A 14 -5.63 -0.93 17.59
N GLU A 15 -5.81 -1.70 16.53
CA GLU A 15 -5.88 -3.16 16.58
C GLU A 15 -4.56 -3.76 17.08
N THR A 16 -4.65 -4.72 18.00
CA THR A 16 -3.46 -5.42 18.48
C THR A 16 -2.86 -6.29 17.40
N VAL A 17 -1.55 -6.18 17.24
CA VAL A 17 -0.79 -6.96 16.27
C VAL A 17 0.38 -7.70 16.92
N VAL A 18 0.77 -8.80 16.30
CA VAL A 18 1.88 -9.66 16.73
C VAL A 18 2.87 -9.78 15.59
N ALA A 19 4.11 -9.36 15.82
CA ALA A 19 5.19 -9.56 14.86
C ALA A 19 6.07 -10.72 15.27
N ILE A 20 6.37 -11.61 14.32
CA ILE A 20 7.23 -12.78 14.55
C ILE A 20 8.46 -12.64 13.64
N GLY A 21 9.62 -13.00 14.18
CA GLY A 21 10.86 -12.99 13.43
C GLY A 21 11.98 -13.72 14.15
N ASN A 22 13.18 -13.61 13.63
CA ASN A 22 14.40 -14.16 14.21
C ASN A 22 15.50 -13.09 14.27
N PRO A 23 15.31 -12.02 15.07
CA PRO A 23 16.28 -10.95 15.16
C PRO A 23 17.58 -11.48 15.75
N PHE A 24 18.69 -11.10 15.13
CA PHE A 24 20.06 -11.43 15.56
C PHE A 24 20.38 -12.93 15.64
N GLY A 25 19.54 -13.81 15.05
CA GLY A 25 19.76 -15.27 15.11
C GLY A 25 19.47 -15.88 16.49
N LEU A 26 18.81 -15.15 17.40
CA LEU A 26 18.54 -15.55 18.78
C LEU A 26 17.30 -16.45 18.94
N ASN A 27 16.91 -17.20 17.91
CA ASN A 27 15.68 -17.98 17.82
C ASN A 27 14.42 -17.11 17.62
N HIS A 28 13.28 -17.75 17.49
CA HIS A 28 12.01 -17.10 17.18
C HIS A 28 11.65 -16.07 18.26
N THR A 29 11.55 -14.82 17.86
CA THR A 29 11.14 -13.72 18.73
C THR A 29 9.74 -13.27 18.36
N VAL A 30 8.92 -13.06 19.38
CA VAL A 30 7.57 -12.53 19.26
C VAL A 30 7.53 -11.16 19.92
N THR A 31 7.04 -10.17 19.20
CA THR A 31 6.78 -8.83 19.74
C THR A 31 5.34 -8.46 19.49
N THR A 32 4.75 -7.67 20.38
CA THR A 32 3.37 -7.20 20.27
C THR A 32 3.32 -5.67 20.28
N GLY A 33 2.30 -5.13 19.68
CA GLY A 33 1.99 -3.73 19.64
C GLY A 33 0.62 -3.51 19.03
N VAL A 34 0.39 -2.31 18.51
CA VAL A 34 -0.84 -1.97 17.81
C VAL A 34 -0.55 -1.53 16.38
N LEU A 35 -1.56 -1.61 15.54
CA LEU A 35 -1.54 -0.98 14.23
C LEU A 35 -1.68 0.54 14.43
N SER A 36 -0.60 1.27 14.24
CA SER A 36 -0.52 2.71 14.50
C SER A 36 -1.06 3.55 13.36
N ALA A 37 -0.96 3.05 12.11
CA ALA A 37 -1.49 3.72 10.92
C ALA A 37 -1.60 2.75 9.73
N VAL A 38 -2.42 3.12 8.75
CA VAL A 38 -2.55 2.47 7.46
C VAL A 38 -2.15 3.45 6.35
N ASN A 39 -1.85 2.93 5.16
CA ASN A 39 -1.49 3.73 3.96
C ASN A 39 -0.33 4.71 4.18
N ARG A 40 0.65 4.34 5.00
CA ARG A 40 1.83 5.19 5.21
C ARG A 40 2.74 5.20 4.01
N SER A 41 3.22 6.41 3.68
CA SER A 41 4.31 6.60 2.73
C SER A 41 5.62 6.82 3.49
N ILE A 42 6.69 6.18 3.01
CA ILE A 42 8.03 6.32 3.56
C ILE A 42 9.00 6.68 2.44
N ARG A 43 9.97 7.53 2.75
CA ARG A 43 11.06 7.87 1.84
C ARG A 43 12.33 7.13 2.24
N GLY A 44 12.93 6.44 1.29
CA GLY A 44 14.20 5.74 1.46
C GLY A 44 14.93 5.64 0.12
N ASP A 45 16.26 5.75 0.14
CA ASP A 45 17.12 5.62 -1.04
C ASP A 45 16.71 6.50 -2.24
N GLY A 46 16.22 7.72 -1.96
CA GLY A 46 15.76 8.67 -2.98
C GLY A 46 14.41 8.30 -3.63
N ARG A 47 13.72 7.29 -3.12
CA ARG A 47 12.40 6.83 -3.58
C ARG A 47 11.35 7.01 -2.51
N GLU A 48 10.12 7.16 -2.93
CA GLU A 48 8.97 7.15 -2.05
C GLU A 48 8.20 5.83 -2.22
N TYR A 49 7.97 5.16 -1.11
CA TYR A 49 7.24 3.90 -1.03
C TYR A 49 5.92 4.16 -0.33
N HIS A 50 4.81 3.68 -0.88
CA HIS A 50 3.46 3.99 -0.41
C HIS A 50 2.74 2.76 0.13
N GLY A 51 1.68 2.99 0.92
CA GLY A 51 0.72 1.98 1.28
C GLY A 51 1.23 0.95 2.29
N PHE A 52 2.06 1.36 3.26
CA PHE A 52 2.49 0.50 4.36
C PHE A 52 1.51 0.51 5.53
N LEU A 53 1.47 -0.60 6.26
CA LEU A 53 0.96 -0.67 7.61
C LEU A 53 2.07 -0.19 8.56
N GLN A 54 1.72 0.66 9.53
CA GLN A 54 2.64 1.10 10.58
C GLN A 54 2.24 0.47 11.91
N THR A 55 3.23 0.00 12.68
CA THR A 55 3.03 -0.56 14.01
C THR A 55 4.09 -0.07 14.98
N ASP A 56 3.78 -0.06 16.28
CA ASP A 56 4.73 0.15 17.36
C ASP A 56 5.28 -1.17 17.93
N ALA A 57 4.80 -2.33 17.43
CA ALA A 57 5.45 -3.60 17.70
C ALA A 57 6.93 -3.51 17.31
N SER A 58 7.82 -3.99 18.16
CA SER A 58 9.26 -3.88 17.93
C SER A 58 9.67 -4.67 16.69
N ILE A 59 9.98 -3.97 15.61
CA ILE A 59 10.57 -4.51 14.38
C ILE A 59 12.06 -4.18 14.42
N ASN A 60 12.90 -5.20 14.30
CA ASN A 60 14.35 -5.11 14.32
C ASN A 60 14.95 -5.92 13.16
N PRO A 61 16.21 -5.73 12.80
CA PRO A 61 16.89 -6.59 11.84
C PRO A 61 16.73 -8.07 12.22
N GLY A 62 16.17 -8.87 11.29
CA GLY A 62 15.80 -10.27 11.49
C GLY A 62 14.28 -10.52 11.62
N ASN A 63 13.46 -9.49 11.88
CA ASN A 63 12.01 -9.62 11.76
C ASN A 63 11.54 -9.35 10.31
N SER A 64 12.35 -8.69 9.49
CA SER A 64 12.05 -8.43 8.07
C SER A 64 11.80 -9.73 7.31
N GLY A 65 10.72 -9.79 6.54
CA GLY A 65 10.23 -11.00 5.87
C GLY A 65 9.36 -11.90 6.75
N GLY A 66 9.32 -11.67 8.08
CA GLY A 66 8.43 -12.35 9.01
C GLY A 66 7.00 -11.81 8.96
N PRO A 67 6.02 -12.54 9.47
CA PRO A 67 4.62 -12.14 9.47
C PRO A 67 4.31 -11.08 10.53
N LEU A 68 3.39 -10.16 10.16
CA LEU A 68 2.59 -9.38 11.09
C LEU A 68 1.20 -10.04 11.17
N LEU A 69 0.78 -10.41 12.36
CA LEU A 69 -0.45 -11.16 12.60
C LEU A 69 -1.47 -10.30 13.36
N ASN A 70 -2.75 -10.57 13.14
CA ASN A 70 -3.84 -10.13 14.02
C ASN A 70 -4.02 -11.12 15.20
N LEU A 71 -4.98 -10.85 16.08
CA LEU A 71 -5.27 -11.72 17.23
C LEU A 71 -5.91 -13.07 16.84
N ASP A 72 -6.46 -13.19 15.65
CA ASP A 72 -6.99 -14.47 15.12
C ASP A 72 -5.88 -15.36 14.55
N GLY A 73 -4.62 -14.90 14.60
CA GLY A 73 -3.45 -15.61 14.08
C GLY A 73 -3.37 -15.57 12.55
N GLU A 74 -4.05 -14.64 11.90
CA GLU A 74 -4.00 -14.45 10.46
C GLU A 74 -2.93 -13.43 10.07
N VAL A 75 -2.22 -13.68 8.98
CA VAL A 75 -1.20 -12.77 8.46
C VAL A 75 -1.88 -11.58 7.79
N ILE A 76 -1.70 -10.39 8.35
CA ILE A 76 -2.20 -9.12 7.80
C ILE A 76 -1.11 -8.31 7.10
N GLY A 77 0.17 -8.66 7.30
CA GLY A 77 1.29 -7.98 6.66
C GLY A 77 2.58 -8.77 6.74
N ILE A 78 3.57 -8.30 5.98
CA ILE A 78 4.95 -8.80 6.00
C ILE A 78 5.84 -7.70 6.56
N ASN A 79 6.47 -7.94 7.70
CA ASN A 79 7.40 -7.00 8.32
C ASN A 79 8.53 -6.64 7.35
N THR A 80 8.85 -5.35 7.24
CA THR A 80 9.86 -4.93 6.26
C THR A 80 10.87 -3.95 6.83
N ALA A 81 10.58 -2.69 6.89
CA ALA A 81 11.57 -1.66 7.14
C ALA A 81 11.40 -1.04 8.51
N ILE A 82 12.49 -0.47 8.97
CA ILE A 82 12.54 0.46 10.08
C ILE A 82 13.05 1.79 9.51
N LEU A 83 12.42 2.89 9.87
CA LEU A 83 12.98 4.21 9.59
C LEU A 83 14.16 4.43 10.54
N GLY A 84 15.36 4.15 10.07
CA GLY A 84 16.65 4.51 10.68
C GLY A 84 16.68 4.50 12.20
N ASN A 85 16.64 5.66 12.84
CA ASN A 85 16.75 5.83 14.30
C ASN A 85 15.41 6.05 15.01
N ALA A 86 14.26 5.77 14.37
CA ALA A 86 12.94 5.96 14.98
C ALA A 86 12.55 4.72 15.79
N GLN A 87 12.58 4.83 17.12
CA GLN A 87 12.07 3.78 18.01
C GLN A 87 10.53 3.76 17.98
N GLY A 88 9.93 2.56 18.00
CA GLY A 88 8.47 2.41 18.01
C GLY A 88 7.77 2.72 16.68
N ILE A 89 8.51 2.72 15.57
CA ILE A 89 7.95 2.89 14.22
C ILE A 89 8.45 1.76 13.34
N GLY A 90 7.63 0.71 13.22
CA GLY A 90 7.84 -0.40 12.31
C GLY A 90 6.87 -0.33 11.12
N PHE A 91 7.25 -0.92 10.00
CA PHE A 91 6.42 -0.99 8.81
C PHE A 91 6.25 -2.42 8.33
N ALA A 92 5.07 -2.69 7.76
CA ALA A 92 4.78 -3.96 7.10
C ALA A 92 4.11 -3.71 5.74
N ILE A 93 4.42 -4.56 4.78
CA ILE A 93 3.74 -4.61 3.49
C ILE A 93 2.37 -5.27 3.73
N PRO A 94 1.23 -4.62 3.37
CA PRO A 94 -0.09 -5.21 3.50
C PRO A 94 -0.19 -6.56 2.79
N ILE A 95 -0.85 -7.54 3.41
CA ILE A 95 -0.91 -8.90 2.87
C ILE A 95 -1.66 -8.98 1.54
N ASN A 96 -2.69 -8.16 1.33
CA ASN A 96 -3.42 -8.12 0.06
C ASN A 96 -2.53 -7.66 -1.09
N ARG A 97 -1.62 -6.70 -0.83
CA ARG A 97 -0.60 -6.29 -1.80
C ARG A 97 0.40 -7.41 -2.07
N ALA A 98 0.88 -8.08 -1.02
CA ALA A 98 1.82 -9.18 -1.15
C ALA A 98 1.22 -10.33 -1.98
N ARG A 99 -0.06 -10.66 -1.80
CA ARG A 99 -0.77 -11.67 -2.61
C ARG A 99 -0.69 -11.37 -4.11
N ARG A 100 -0.99 -10.13 -4.52
CA ARG A 100 -0.94 -9.72 -5.94
C ARG A 100 0.46 -9.90 -6.51
N ILE A 101 1.48 -9.46 -5.75
CA ILE A 101 2.89 -9.62 -6.15
C ILE A 101 3.28 -11.09 -6.29
N VAL A 102 2.87 -11.94 -5.34
CA VAL A 102 3.15 -13.38 -5.37
C VAL A 102 2.45 -14.04 -6.57
N ASP A 103 1.21 -13.67 -6.85
CA ASP A 103 0.47 -14.18 -8.01
C ASP A 103 1.16 -13.82 -9.33
N ASP A 104 1.66 -12.59 -9.47
CA ASP A 104 2.43 -12.16 -10.65
C ASP A 104 3.73 -12.97 -10.77
N LEU A 105 4.47 -13.11 -9.68
CA LEU A 105 5.73 -13.87 -9.65
C LEU A 105 5.51 -15.35 -10.02
N ILE A 106 4.43 -15.96 -9.56
CA ILE A 106 4.10 -17.37 -9.89
C ILE A 106 3.70 -17.51 -11.37
N ARG A 107 2.92 -16.57 -11.89
CA ARG A 107 2.38 -16.66 -13.26
C ARG A 107 3.36 -16.20 -14.31
N HIS A 108 4.14 -15.17 -14.04
CA HIS A 108 4.94 -14.45 -15.03
C HIS A 108 6.45 -14.50 -14.74
N GLY A 109 6.85 -14.94 -13.54
CA GLY A 109 8.26 -14.93 -13.11
C GLY A 109 8.78 -13.55 -12.70
N GLU A 110 7.96 -12.51 -12.87
CA GLU A 110 8.28 -11.13 -12.52
C GLU A 110 7.02 -10.38 -12.08
N VAL A 111 7.19 -9.25 -11.39
CA VAL A 111 6.09 -8.34 -11.05
C VAL A 111 5.73 -7.54 -12.29
N VAL A 112 4.51 -7.67 -12.76
CA VAL A 112 4.00 -6.89 -13.90
C VAL A 112 3.50 -5.54 -13.37
N PRO A 113 4.24 -4.43 -13.61
CA PRO A 113 3.79 -3.13 -13.16
C PRO A 113 2.56 -2.69 -13.96
N ALA A 114 1.46 -2.38 -13.26
CA ALA A 114 0.33 -1.73 -13.89
C ALA A 114 0.73 -0.29 -14.27
N TRP A 115 0.74 0.01 -15.56
CA TRP A 115 0.99 1.34 -16.07
C TRP A 115 -0.14 1.75 -17.01
N LEU A 116 -0.80 2.85 -16.69
CA LEU A 116 -1.88 3.40 -17.50
C LEU A 116 -1.38 4.45 -18.51
N GLY A 117 -0.29 5.12 -18.19
CA GLY A 117 0.27 6.20 -18.99
C GLY A 117 -0.53 7.51 -18.90
N ILE A 118 -0.93 7.88 -17.69
CA ILE A 118 -1.64 9.12 -17.37
C ILE A 118 -0.93 9.91 -16.29
N TRP A 119 -1.07 11.23 -16.33
CA TRP A 119 -0.76 12.11 -15.21
C TRP A 119 -2.05 12.57 -14.55
N LEU A 120 -2.09 12.48 -13.22
CA LEU A 120 -3.23 12.89 -12.43
C LEU A 120 -2.95 14.22 -11.73
N GLN A 121 -4.00 15.01 -11.58
CA GLN A 121 -3.99 16.26 -10.85
C GLN A 121 -5.21 16.34 -9.94
N GLU A 122 -5.01 16.81 -8.72
CA GLU A 122 -6.11 17.04 -7.79
C GLU A 122 -7.11 18.08 -8.35
N LEU A 123 -8.39 17.77 -8.25
CA LEU A 123 -9.48 18.68 -8.62
C LEU A 123 -9.76 19.65 -7.47
N THR A 124 -8.98 20.71 -7.39
CA THR A 124 -9.24 21.81 -6.45
C THR A 124 -10.59 22.48 -6.73
N PRO A 125 -11.24 23.12 -5.74
CA PRO A 125 -12.52 23.82 -5.95
C PRO A 125 -12.47 24.83 -7.10
N LYS A 126 -11.37 25.59 -7.21
CA LYS A 126 -11.14 26.55 -8.30
C LYS A 126 -11.04 25.88 -9.67
N LEU A 127 -10.43 24.71 -9.74
CA LEU A 127 -10.28 23.96 -10.98
C LEU A 127 -11.62 23.34 -11.41
N ARG A 128 -12.43 22.87 -10.46
CA ARG A 128 -13.79 22.36 -10.69
C ARG A 128 -14.68 23.44 -11.33
N GLU A 129 -14.68 24.64 -10.74
CA GLU A 129 -15.43 25.79 -11.26
C GLU A 129 -14.99 26.15 -12.68
N ALA A 130 -13.67 26.20 -12.93
CA ALA A 130 -13.12 26.55 -14.24
C ALA A 130 -13.41 25.52 -15.34
N LEU A 131 -13.58 24.25 -14.98
CA LEU A 131 -13.85 23.13 -15.90
C LEU A 131 -15.32 22.74 -15.97
N ASP A 132 -16.20 23.45 -15.23
CA ASP A 132 -17.62 23.14 -15.09
C ASP A 132 -17.88 21.67 -14.67
N VAL A 133 -17.03 21.14 -13.80
CA VAL A 133 -17.12 19.78 -13.28
C VAL A 133 -17.93 19.81 -11.99
N GLY A 134 -18.99 19.01 -11.93
CA GLY A 134 -19.85 18.90 -10.77
C GLY A 134 -19.12 18.49 -9.47
N PRO A 135 -19.84 18.38 -8.34
CA PRO A 135 -19.26 18.10 -7.02
C PRO A 135 -18.75 16.65 -6.86
N ALA A 136 -18.76 15.83 -7.90
CA ALA A 136 -18.30 14.46 -7.86
C ALA A 136 -16.83 14.37 -7.39
N ALA A 137 -16.53 13.39 -6.55
CA ALA A 137 -15.17 13.07 -6.18
C ALA A 137 -14.41 12.56 -7.42
N GLY A 138 -13.09 12.74 -7.47
CA GLY A 138 -12.28 12.26 -8.57
C GLY A 138 -11.01 13.06 -8.75
N VAL A 139 -10.18 12.64 -9.70
CA VAL A 139 -8.94 13.31 -10.08
C VAL A 139 -8.96 13.66 -11.56
N LEU A 140 -8.40 14.80 -11.91
CA LEU A 140 -8.28 15.26 -13.30
C LEU A 140 -7.14 14.52 -13.99
N ILE A 141 -7.37 14.05 -15.20
CA ILE A 141 -6.31 13.57 -16.09
C ILE A 141 -5.68 14.78 -16.78
N SER A 142 -4.52 15.17 -16.29
CA SER A 142 -3.81 16.37 -16.77
C SER A 142 -3.00 16.10 -18.03
N SER A 143 -2.63 14.84 -18.29
CA SER A 143 -1.89 14.42 -19.49
C SER A 143 -2.05 12.91 -19.72
N VAL A 144 -1.99 12.49 -20.98
CA VAL A 144 -1.99 11.08 -21.41
C VAL A 144 -0.78 10.86 -22.31
N TYR A 145 -0.01 9.79 -22.06
CA TYR A 145 1.12 9.43 -22.89
C TYR A 145 0.65 8.80 -24.20
N GLU A 146 1.23 9.24 -25.30
CA GLU A 146 0.96 8.66 -26.61
C GLU A 146 1.34 7.17 -26.65
N GLY A 147 0.48 6.35 -27.26
CA GLY A 147 0.68 4.90 -27.32
C GLY A 147 0.49 4.15 -26.00
N SER A 148 0.09 4.83 -24.92
CA SER A 148 -0.21 4.20 -23.63
C SER A 148 -1.51 3.41 -23.66
N PRO A 149 -1.71 2.46 -22.70
CA PRO A 149 -3.00 1.79 -22.51
C PRO A 149 -4.18 2.76 -22.38
N ALA A 150 -4.00 3.87 -21.67
CA ALA A 150 -5.03 4.90 -21.54
C ALA A 150 -5.35 5.58 -22.89
N ALA A 151 -4.32 5.89 -23.70
CA ALA A 151 -4.52 6.47 -25.03
C ALA A 151 -5.26 5.50 -25.96
N VAL A 152 -4.93 4.20 -25.92
CA VAL A 152 -5.62 3.14 -26.68
C VAL A 152 -7.08 2.98 -26.25
N ALA A 153 -7.37 3.20 -24.97
CA ALA A 153 -8.72 3.20 -24.41
C ALA A 153 -9.49 4.52 -24.61
N ASP A 154 -8.97 5.44 -25.43
CA ASP A 154 -9.56 6.77 -25.72
C ASP A 154 -9.73 7.67 -24.48
N VAL A 155 -8.92 7.44 -23.44
CA VAL A 155 -8.81 8.35 -22.30
C VAL A 155 -8.08 9.61 -22.73
N ARG A 156 -8.61 10.79 -22.36
CA ARG A 156 -8.13 12.08 -22.85
C ARG A 156 -7.73 13.00 -21.71
N ARG A 157 -6.85 13.93 -22.03
CA ARG A 157 -6.60 15.07 -21.16
C ARG A 157 -7.89 15.85 -20.94
N GLY A 158 -8.20 16.14 -19.67
CA GLY A 158 -9.41 16.84 -19.27
C GLY A 158 -10.49 15.90 -18.71
N ASP A 159 -10.36 14.59 -18.92
CA ASP A 159 -11.26 13.63 -18.30
C ASP A 159 -11.09 13.62 -16.78
N VAL A 160 -12.17 13.28 -16.08
CA VAL A 160 -12.17 13.09 -14.62
C VAL A 160 -12.29 11.61 -14.32
N LEU A 161 -11.30 11.07 -13.62
CA LEU A 161 -11.32 9.70 -13.14
C LEU A 161 -12.03 9.66 -11.79
N GLU A 162 -13.24 9.12 -11.76
CA GLU A 162 -14.10 9.08 -10.56
C GLU A 162 -14.01 7.76 -9.81
N MET A 163 -13.80 6.65 -10.53
CA MET A 163 -13.74 5.30 -9.95
C MET A 163 -12.71 4.43 -10.66
N VAL A 164 -12.14 3.49 -9.91
CA VAL A 164 -11.32 2.38 -10.44
C VAL A 164 -11.91 1.08 -9.89
N ASP A 165 -12.24 0.13 -10.75
CA ASP A 165 -12.84 -1.16 -10.40
C ASP A 165 -14.04 -1.04 -9.44
N GLY A 166 -14.90 -0.04 -9.68
CA GLY A 166 -16.08 0.24 -8.84
C GLY A 166 -15.77 0.92 -7.51
N THR A 167 -14.50 1.20 -7.21
CA THR A 167 -14.06 1.90 -6.00
C THR A 167 -13.94 3.40 -6.29
N PRO A 168 -14.70 4.27 -5.59
CA PRO A 168 -14.61 5.71 -5.77
C PRO A 168 -13.24 6.25 -5.38
N ILE A 169 -12.71 7.17 -6.18
CA ILE A 169 -11.50 7.92 -5.86
C ILE A 169 -11.88 9.05 -4.91
N ARG A 170 -11.24 9.08 -3.75
CA ARG A 170 -11.36 10.15 -2.75
C ARG A 170 -10.07 10.96 -2.77
N THR A 171 -10.19 12.25 -2.95
CA THR A 171 -9.11 13.25 -2.83
C THR A 171 -9.23 14.00 -1.53
#